data_84a3e36570e948527e55e4740c464483
#
_entry.id   84a3e36570e948527e55e4740c464483
#
_cell.length_a   1.000
_cell.length_b   1.000
_cell.length_c   1.000
_cell.angle_alpha   90.00
_cell.angle_beta   90.00
_cell.angle_gamma   90.00
#
_symmetry.space_group_name_H-M   'P 1'
#
loop_
_entity.id
_entity.type
_entity.pdbx_description
1 polymer ?
#
loop_
_entity_poly.entity_id
_entity_poly.type
_entity_poly.pdbx_seq_one_letter_code
_entity_poly.pdbx_strand_id
1 'polypeptide(L)'
;MDERIVSHAPASLSDAQAAALPLTSITAYELLFDRLRVPAGGGAGQTLLLVAGGVGSILIQLARQLTQLRVVATASRPQTRQWCLDLGAHGVIDHGQPLAAELQAGGFGQVDWVAALTQTQHHYAQIIESLKPQDALAVIDDAPSLDATPLKQKSLALHWELMFTRSMFETPDMAAQGRLLAEVAGLVDASRLRTTLNANFGRIDAANLSRAHALIESGKAQGKVVLEGF
;
A
#
# COMPACT_ATOMS: atom_id res chain seq x y z
N MET A 1 15.32 4.54 19.44
CA MET A 1 14.36 5.00 18.42
C MET A 1 13.81 6.31 18.91
N ASP A 2 13.58 7.27 18.01
CA ASP A 2 13.02 8.58 18.37
C ASP A 2 11.54 8.43 18.79
N GLU A 3 11.15 9.04 19.90
CA GLU A 3 9.79 8.95 20.43
C GLU A 3 8.73 9.58 19.52
N ARG A 4 9.12 10.51 18.66
CA ARG A 4 8.23 11.21 17.73
C ARG A 4 7.67 10.33 16.61
N ILE A 5 8.36 9.20 16.30
CA ILE A 5 7.98 8.28 15.21
C ILE A 5 7.37 6.97 15.71
N VAL A 6 7.05 6.88 16.98
CA VAL A 6 6.43 5.69 17.58
C VAL A 6 5.06 6.02 18.18
N SER A 7 4.27 4.99 18.43
CA SER A 7 2.99 5.07 19.11
C SER A 7 2.76 3.83 19.95
N HIS A 8 1.74 3.85 20.78
CA HIS A 8 1.26 2.63 21.44
C HIS A 8 0.75 1.64 20.40
N ALA A 9 1.05 0.36 20.61
CA ALA A 9 0.47 -0.72 19.82
C ALA A 9 -1.05 -0.81 20.07
N PRO A 10 -1.84 -1.32 19.10
CA PRO A 10 -3.25 -1.63 19.35
C PRO A 10 -3.41 -2.58 20.52
N ALA A 11 -4.28 -2.24 21.48
CA ALA A 11 -4.51 -3.05 22.68
C ALA A 11 -5.23 -4.37 22.39
N SER A 12 -5.94 -4.45 21.27
CA SER A 12 -6.70 -5.63 20.82
C SER A 12 -5.87 -6.69 20.10
N LEU A 13 -4.59 -6.42 19.79
CA LEU A 13 -3.71 -7.31 19.04
C LEU A 13 -2.62 -7.93 19.92
N SER A 14 -2.17 -9.13 19.54
CA SER A 14 -0.90 -9.68 20.03
C SER A 14 0.29 -8.92 19.46
N ASP A 15 1.47 -9.05 20.09
CA ASP A 15 2.71 -8.42 19.64
C ASP A 15 3.04 -8.80 18.18
N ALA A 16 2.88 -10.06 17.82
CA ALA A 16 3.08 -10.53 16.44
C ALA A 16 2.12 -9.87 15.44
N GLN A 17 0.87 -9.71 15.81
CA GLN A 17 -0.13 -9.03 14.99
C GLN A 17 0.15 -7.53 14.88
N ALA A 18 0.54 -6.90 15.98
CA ALA A 18 0.89 -5.48 16.01
C ALA A 18 2.17 -5.19 15.19
N ALA A 19 3.19 -6.05 15.28
CA ALA A 19 4.44 -5.92 14.52
C ALA A 19 4.25 -5.94 12.99
N ALA A 20 3.14 -6.50 12.49
CA ALA A 20 2.81 -6.54 11.07
C ALA A 20 2.34 -5.19 10.51
N LEU A 21 2.09 -4.16 11.33
CA LEU A 21 1.41 -2.94 10.93
C LEU A 21 2.32 -1.74 10.64
N PRO A 22 3.33 -1.37 11.47
CA PRO A 22 3.92 -0.03 11.45
C PRO A 22 4.45 0.39 10.08
N LEU A 23 5.42 -0.34 9.53
CA LEU A 23 6.08 0.01 8.27
C LEU A 23 5.07 0.23 7.14
N THR A 24 4.21 -0.74 6.93
CA THR A 24 3.25 -0.69 5.82
C THR A 24 2.15 0.33 6.03
N SER A 25 1.77 0.60 7.29
CA SER A 25 0.78 1.64 7.61
C SER A 25 1.33 3.03 7.38
N ILE A 26 2.59 3.30 7.77
CA ILE A 26 3.24 4.58 7.49
C ILE A 26 3.29 4.80 5.98
N THR A 27 3.85 3.84 5.23
CA THR A 27 3.93 3.93 3.77
C THR A 27 2.58 4.17 3.12
N ALA A 28 1.55 3.41 3.50
CA ALA A 28 0.22 3.52 2.90
C ALA A 28 -0.46 4.85 3.23
N TYR A 29 -0.33 5.31 4.46
CA TYR A 29 -0.93 6.57 4.91
C TYR A 29 -0.26 7.77 4.23
N GLU A 30 1.08 7.84 4.28
CA GLU A 30 1.85 8.91 3.64
C GLU A 30 1.62 8.94 2.12
N LEU A 31 1.61 7.76 1.47
CA LEU A 31 1.31 7.65 0.05
C LEU A 31 -0.06 8.24 -0.28
N LEU A 32 -1.09 7.91 0.49
CA LEU A 32 -2.47 8.32 0.23
C LEU A 32 -2.69 9.81 0.50
N PHE A 33 -2.24 10.30 1.65
CA PHE A 33 -2.58 11.64 2.12
C PHE A 33 -1.50 12.69 1.84
N ASP A 34 -0.22 12.32 1.91
CA ASP A 34 0.87 13.28 1.72
C ASP A 34 1.35 13.34 0.26
N ARG A 35 1.38 12.20 -0.44
CA ARG A 35 1.86 12.14 -1.83
C ARG A 35 0.73 12.34 -2.84
N LEU A 36 -0.27 11.46 -2.82
CA LEU A 36 -1.42 11.58 -3.71
C LEU A 36 -2.40 12.70 -3.30
N ARG A 37 -2.27 13.20 -2.06
CA ARG A 37 -3.07 14.30 -1.51
C ARG A 37 -4.57 14.08 -1.58
N VAL A 38 -4.99 12.84 -1.41
CA VAL A 38 -6.41 12.51 -1.30
C VAL A 38 -6.98 13.20 -0.06
N PRO A 39 -8.04 13.99 -0.17
CA PRO A 39 -8.64 14.60 1.00
C PRO A 39 -9.20 13.56 1.96
N ALA A 40 -8.95 13.68 3.26
CA ALA A 40 -9.58 12.83 4.26
C ALA A 40 -11.11 12.94 4.17
N GLY A 41 -11.81 11.81 4.13
CA GLY A 41 -13.26 11.74 3.88
C GLY A 41 -13.68 12.10 2.45
N GLY A 42 -12.74 12.48 1.56
CA GLY A 42 -13.00 12.88 0.18
C GLY A 42 -12.81 11.74 -0.83
N GLY A 43 -12.77 12.09 -2.12
CA GLY A 43 -12.55 11.16 -3.22
C GLY A 43 -13.83 10.51 -3.77
N ALA A 44 -15.01 11.05 -3.47
CA ALA A 44 -16.27 10.55 -4.01
C ALA A 44 -16.27 10.57 -5.55
N GLY A 45 -16.60 9.44 -6.16
CA GLY A 45 -16.60 9.27 -7.61
C GLY A 45 -15.21 9.08 -8.25
N GLN A 46 -14.14 9.13 -7.45
CA GLN A 46 -12.76 8.95 -7.90
C GLN A 46 -12.26 7.53 -7.62
N THR A 47 -11.32 7.07 -8.43
CA THR A 47 -10.81 5.69 -8.37
C THR A 47 -9.31 5.68 -8.09
N LEU A 48 -8.90 4.88 -7.11
CA LEU A 48 -7.52 4.54 -6.82
C LEU A 48 -7.23 3.12 -7.33
N LEU A 49 -6.23 2.98 -8.18
CA LEU A 49 -5.68 1.69 -8.61
C LEU A 49 -4.43 1.37 -7.78
N LEU A 50 -4.39 0.17 -7.20
CA LEU A 50 -3.20 -0.37 -6.53
C LEU A 50 -2.55 -1.43 -7.41
N VAL A 51 -1.30 -1.17 -7.82
CA VAL A 51 -0.52 -2.11 -8.62
C VAL A 51 0.40 -2.90 -7.69
N ALA A 52 -0.05 -4.11 -7.32
CA ALA A 52 0.63 -5.16 -6.55
C ALA A 52 1.32 -4.73 -5.23
N GLY A 53 1.73 -5.69 -4.38
CA GLY A 53 2.62 -5.49 -3.24
C GLY A 53 2.01 -5.64 -1.84
N GLY A 54 2.89 -5.94 -0.86
CA GLY A 54 2.51 -6.19 0.54
C GLY A 54 1.89 -4.99 1.27
N VAL A 55 2.22 -3.75 0.87
CA VAL A 55 1.60 -2.51 1.36
C VAL A 55 0.13 -2.42 0.94
N GLY A 56 -0.26 -3.03 -0.18
CA GLY A 56 -1.62 -3.00 -0.70
C GLY A 56 -2.67 -3.48 0.30
N SER A 57 -2.34 -4.46 1.14
CA SER A 57 -3.28 -4.99 2.13
C SER A 57 -3.76 -3.95 3.16
N ILE A 58 -2.88 -3.08 3.63
CA ILE A 58 -3.28 -2.01 4.56
C ILE A 58 -3.79 -0.78 3.80
N LEU A 59 -3.25 -0.49 2.62
CA LEU A 59 -3.68 0.64 1.81
C LEU A 59 -5.14 0.50 1.36
N ILE A 60 -5.59 -0.71 0.96
CA ILE A 60 -7.01 -0.97 0.68
C ILE A 60 -7.87 -0.59 1.87
N GLN A 61 -7.52 -1.06 3.06
CA GLN A 61 -8.30 -0.81 4.27
C GLN A 61 -8.31 0.68 4.64
N LEU A 62 -7.16 1.36 4.63
CA LEU A 62 -7.08 2.79 4.93
C LEU A 62 -7.88 3.62 3.93
N ALA A 63 -7.75 3.37 2.64
CA ALA A 63 -8.52 4.05 1.61
C ALA A 63 -10.03 3.86 1.82
N ARG A 64 -10.47 2.65 2.18
CA ARG A 64 -11.87 2.32 2.47
C ARG A 64 -12.42 2.97 3.73
N GLN A 65 -11.58 3.14 4.75
CA GLN A 65 -12.02 3.67 6.05
C GLN A 65 -11.94 5.19 6.13
N LEU A 66 -10.98 5.79 5.44
CA LEU A 66 -10.65 7.21 5.58
C LEU A 66 -10.99 8.06 4.35
N THR A 67 -11.50 7.43 3.27
CA THR A 67 -11.89 8.14 2.03
C THR A 67 -13.18 7.59 1.44
N GLN A 68 -13.68 8.24 0.40
CA GLN A 68 -14.82 7.76 -0.41
C GLN A 68 -14.37 7.20 -1.77
N LEU A 69 -13.09 6.86 -1.90
CA LEU A 69 -12.53 6.34 -3.14
C LEU A 69 -13.14 4.99 -3.54
N ARG A 70 -13.29 4.79 -4.84
CA ARG A 70 -13.38 3.44 -5.40
C ARG A 70 -11.97 2.86 -5.42
N VAL A 71 -11.75 1.73 -4.76
CA VAL A 71 -10.45 1.08 -4.64
C VAL A 71 -10.43 -0.16 -5.54
N VAL A 72 -9.52 -0.18 -6.50
CA VAL A 72 -9.26 -1.32 -7.39
C VAL A 72 -7.86 -1.83 -7.12
N ALA A 73 -7.73 -3.13 -6.85
CA ALA A 73 -6.43 -3.76 -6.64
C ALA A 73 -6.06 -4.65 -7.85
N THR A 74 -4.77 -4.95 -7.99
CA THR A 74 -4.33 -5.94 -8.98
C THR A 74 -3.92 -7.24 -8.29
N ALA A 75 -4.38 -8.36 -8.82
CA ALA A 75 -3.95 -9.70 -8.39
C ALA A 75 -4.23 -10.74 -9.49
N SER A 76 -3.27 -11.63 -9.75
CA SER A 76 -3.42 -12.70 -10.76
C SER A 76 -3.88 -14.05 -10.17
N ARG A 77 -3.62 -14.30 -8.87
CA ARG A 77 -3.97 -15.57 -8.22
C ARG A 77 -5.34 -15.50 -7.53
N PRO A 78 -6.17 -16.56 -7.60
CA PRO A 78 -7.50 -16.57 -6.98
C PRO A 78 -7.47 -16.19 -5.49
N GLN A 79 -6.51 -16.72 -4.71
CA GLN A 79 -6.41 -16.45 -3.28
C GLN A 79 -6.09 -14.99 -2.98
N THR A 80 -5.18 -14.37 -3.76
CA THR A 80 -4.86 -12.94 -3.61
C THR A 80 -6.00 -12.04 -4.07
N ARG A 81 -6.74 -12.44 -5.09
CA ARG A 81 -7.96 -11.72 -5.53
C ARG A 81 -8.99 -11.69 -4.40
N GLN A 82 -9.29 -12.85 -3.82
CA GLN A 82 -10.24 -12.94 -2.70
C GLN A 82 -9.76 -12.13 -1.50
N TRP A 83 -8.47 -12.22 -1.15
CA TRP A 83 -7.87 -11.41 -0.09
C TRP A 83 -8.10 -9.91 -0.27
N CYS A 84 -7.88 -9.38 -1.48
CA CYS A 84 -8.11 -7.95 -1.75
C CYS A 84 -9.60 -7.58 -1.59
N LEU A 85 -10.52 -8.44 -2.04
CA LEU A 85 -11.96 -8.24 -1.87
C LEU A 85 -12.36 -8.26 -0.38
N ASP A 86 -11.83 -9.23 0.38
CA ASP A 86 -12.09 -9.37 1.83
C ASP A 86 -11.55 -8.18 2.65
N LEU A 87 -10.55 -7.46 2.12
CA LEU A 87 -10.01 -6.23 2.68
C LEU A 87 -10.82 -4.98 2.27
N GLY A 88 -11.81 -5.15 1.40
CA GLY A 88 -12.74 -4.10 0.99
C GLY A 88 -12.46 -3.46 -0.36
N ALA A 89 -11.60 -4.02 -1.21
CA ALA A 89 -11.46 -3.55 -2.58
C ALA A 89 -12.80 -3.66 -3.33
N HIS A 90 -13.13 -2.65 -4.13
CA HIS A 90 -14.34 -2.64 -4.94
C HIS A 90 -14.22 -3.53 -6.19
N GLY A 91 -13.00 -3.81 -6.61
CA GLY A 91 -12.70 -4.70 -7.70
C GLY A 91 -11.26 -5.14 -7.69
N VAL A 92 -11.01 -6.24 -8.41
CA VAL A 92 -9.65 -6.78 -8.58
C VAL A 92 -9.46 -7.14 -10.04
N ILE A 93 -8.44 -6.58 -10.66
CA ILE A 93 -8.04 -6.83 -12.04
C ILE A 93 -6.76 -7.67 -12.12
N ASP A 94 -6.48 -8.28 -13.25
CA ASP A 94 -5.27 -9.07 -13.45
C ASP A 94 -4.12 -8.21 -14.02
N HIS A 95 -3.03 -8.06 -13.26
CA HIS A 95 -1.85 -7.33 -13.72
C HIS A 95 -1.04 -8.07 -14.81
N GLY A 96 -1.34 -9.32 -15.08
CA GLY A 96 -0.79 -10.06 -16.21
C GLY A 96 -1.45 -9.70 -17.56
N GLN A 97 -2.54 -8.93 -17.54
CA GLN A 97 -3.27 -8.43 -18.69
C GLN A 97 -3.09 -6.90 -18.83
N PRO A 98 -3.40 -6.31 -19.98
CA PRO A 98 -3.38 -4.85 -20.15
C PRO A 98 -4.29 -4.15 -19.13
N LEU A 99 -3.70 -3.34 -18.24
CA LEU A 99 -4.44 -2.72 -17.12
C LEU A 99 -5.63 -1.87 -17.57
N ALA A 100 -5.46 -1.08 -18.65
CA ALA A 100 -6.54 -0.22 -19.16
C ALA A 100 -7.72 -1.05 -19.68
N ALA A 101 -7.47 -2.17 -20.33
CA ALA A 101 -8.51 -3.08 -20.82
C ALA A 101 -9.25 -3.76 -19.65
N GLU A 102 -8.51 -4.23 -18.65
CA GLU A 102 -9.08 -4.84 -17.44
C GLU A 102 -9.94 -3.84 -16.65
N LEU A 103 -9.47 -2.59 -16.50
CA LEU A 103 -10.23 -1.53 -15.85
C LEU A 103 -11.53 -1.22 -16.61
N GLN A 104 -11.46 -1.16 -17.94
CA GLN A 104 -12.64 -0.92 -18.78
C GLN A 104 -13.64 -2.08 -18.67
N ALA A 105 -13.18 -3.32 -18.74
CA ALA A 105 -14.00 -4.50 -18.60
C ALA A 105 -14.66 -4.60 -17.20
N GLY A 106 -13.95 -4.14 -16.16
CA GLY A 106 -14.47 -4.05 -14.79
C GLY A 106 -15.41 -2.86 -14.54
N GLY A 107 -15.66 -1.99 -15.53
CA GLY A 107 -16.52 -0.81 -15.39
C GLY A 107 -15.90 0.32 -14.58
N PHE A 108 -14.56 0.36 -14.48
CA PHE A 108 -13.83 1.40 -13.75
C PHE A 108 -13.34 2.54 -14.66
N GLY A 109 -13.09 2.24 -15.95
CA GLY A 109 -12.53 3.23 -16.89
C GLY A 109 -11.13 3.69 -16.50
N GLN A 110 -10.78 4.92 -16.87
CA GLN A 110 -9.53 5.53 -16.40
C GLN A 110 -9.65 5.90 -14.91
N VAL A 111 -8.50 5.87 -14.21
CA VAL A 111 -8.41 6.09 -12.77
C VAL A 111 -7.79 7.45 -12.45
N ASP A 112 -8.12 7.98 -11.28
CA ASP A 112 -7.64 9.28 -10.80
C ASP A 112 -6.26 9.15 -10.15
N TRP A 113 -6.01 8.07 -9.43
CA TRP A 113 -4.74 7.83 -8.76
C TRP A 113 -4.24 6.40 -8.97
N VAL A 114 -2.92 6.26 -9.03
CA VAL A 114 -2.25 4.96 -9.01
C VAL A 114 -1.24 4.91 -7.86
N ALA A 115 -1.33 3.88 -7.05
CA ALA A 115 -0.30 3.47 -6.10
C ALA A 115 0.49 2.30 -6.71
N ALA A 116 1.69 2.58 -7.20
CA ALA A 116 2.60 1.58 -7.75
C ALA A 116 3.49 1.05 -6.62
N LEU A 117 3.22 -0.18 -6.19
CA LEU A 117 3.78 -0.75 -4.96
C LEU A 117 4.90 -1.75 -5.23
N THR A 118 5.03 -2.25 -6.45
CA THR A 118 6.11 -3.13 -6.89
C THR A 118 6.10 -3.27 -8.41
N GLN A 119 7.27 -3.61 -8.98
CA GLN A 119 7.46 -3.79 -10.43
C GLN A 119 7.00 -2.59 -11.27
N THR A 120 7.12 -1.39 -10.73
CA THR A 120 6.67 -0.15 -11.37
C THR A 120 7.22 -0.02 -12.77
N GLN A 121 8.52 -0.27 -12.98
CA GLN A 121 9.13 -0.16 -14.30
C GLN A 121 8.46 -1.08 -15.34
N HIS A 122 8.06 -2.29 -14.95
CA HIS A 122 7.38 -3.24 -15.83
C HIS A 122 5.98 -2.76 -16.25
N HIS A 123 5.26 -2.15 -15.31
CA HIS A 123 3.89 -1.69 -15.54
C HIS A 123 3.78 -0.22 -15.96
N TYR A 124 4.90 0.52 -16.05
CA TYR A 124 4.91 1.98 -16.14
C TYR A 124 4.08 2.54 -17.30
N ALA A 125 4.27 2.00 -18.52
CA ALA A 125 3.50 2.43 -19.69
C ALA A 125 1.97 2.21 -19.50
N GLN A 126 1.60 1.05 -18.95
CA GLN A 126 0.20 0.72 -18.69
C GLN A 126 -0.41 1.58 -17.57
N ILE A 127 0.38 1.94 -16.55
CA ILE A 127 -0.03 2.88 -15.50
C ILE A 127 -0.35 4.25 -16.11
N ILE A 128 0.53 4.78 -16.97
CA ILE A 128 0.32 6.06 -17.65
C ILE A 128 -0.94 6.01 -18.52
N GLU A 129 -1.15 4.91 -19.25
CA GLU A 129 -2.36 4.72 -20.07
C GLU A 129 -3.63 4.74 -19.22
N SER A 130 -3.60 4.08 -18.05
CA SER A 130 -4.74 3.93 -17.15
C SER A 130 -5.14 5.21 -16.43
N LEU A 131 -4.23 6.17 -16.24
CA LEU A 131 -4.49 7.42 -15.56
C LEU A 131 -5.28 8.41 -16.42
N LYS A 132 -6.21 9.14 -15.78
CA LYS A 132 -6.82 10.31 -16.38
C LYS A 132 -5.80 11.43 -16.56
N PRO A 133 -5.99 12.36 -17.50
CA PRO A 133 -5.16 13.58 -17.58
C PRO A 133 -5.22 14.40 -16.29
N GLN A 134 -4.07 15.00 -15.90
CA GLN A 134 -3.85 15.86 -14.74
C GLN A 134 -3.86 15.15 -13.38
N ASP A 135 -3.90 13.82 -13.37
CA ASP A 135 -3.89 12.99 -12.16
C ASP A 135 -2.48 12.51 -11.79
N ALA A 136 -2.37 11.62 -10.81
CA ALA A 136 -1.07 11.32 -10.20
C ALA A 136 -0.83 9.83 -9.99
N LEU A 137 0.46 9.45 -10.01
CA LEU A 137 0.95 8.19 -9.50
C LEU A 137 1.94 8.41 -8.36
N ALA A 138 1.91 7.52 -7.37
CA ALA A 138 2.91 7.44 -6.32
C ALA A 138 3.61 6.07 -6.35
N VAL A 139 4.92 6.08 -6.19
CA VAL A 139 5.82 4.92 -6.36
C VAL A 139 6.58 4.68 -5.07
N ILE A 140 6.69 3.41 -4.65
CA ILE A 140 7.44 3.02 -3.44
C ILE A 140 8.60 2.07 -3.71
N ASP A 141 8.62 1.39 -4.85
CA ASP A 141 9.69 0.46 -5.20
C ASP A 141 10.88 1.16 -5.88
N ASP A 142 12.05 0.57 -5.75
CA ASP A 142 13.32 1.11 -6.25
C ASP A 142 13.48 0.84 -7.75
N ALA A 143 12.64 1.45 -8.58
CA ALA A 143 12.78 1.36 -10.02
C ALA A 143 14.12 2.01 -10.44
N PRO A 144 15.01 1.30 -11.18
CA PRO A 144 16.34 1.79 -11.51
C PRO A 144 16.31 3.06 -12.37
N SER A 145 15.27 3.22 -13.18
CA SER A 145 15.00 4.46 -13.92
C SER A 145 13.53 4.51 -14.34
N LEU A 146 12.94 5.71 -14.29
CA LEU A 146 11.63 5.99 -14.87
C LEU A 146 11.76 7.22 -15.79
N ASP A 147 11.41 7.06 -17.07
CA ASP A 147 11.35 8.19 -18.01
C ASP A 147 10.12 9.05 -17.69
N ALA A 148 10.35 10.29 -17.28
CA ALA A 148 9.27 11.24 -16.98
C ALA A 148 8.62 11.83 -18.24
N THR A 149 9.24 11.71 -19.42
CA THR A 149 8.76 12.33 -20.67
C THR A 149 7.34 11.92 -21.04
N PRO A 150 6.94 10.63 -20.95
CA PRO A 150 5.58 10.20 -21.27
C PRO A 150 4.49 10.82 -20.40
N LEU A 151 4.83 11.24 -19.16
CA LEU A 151 3.87 11.87 -18.24
C LEU A 151 3.38 13.23 -18.75
N LYS A 152 4.23 13.93 -19.53
CA LYS A 152 3.94 15.26 -20.07
C LYS A 152 2.66 15.30 -20.88
N GLN A 153 2.39 14.27 -21.68
CA GLN A 153 1.22 14.28 -22.58
C GLN A 153 -0.11 14.42 -21.83
N LYS A 154 -0.20 13.82 -20.62
CA LYS A 154 -1.38 13.90 -19.79
C LYS A 154 -1.22 14.86 -18.60
N SER A 155 -0.10 15.60 -18.50
CA SER A 155 0.24 16.46 -17.34
C SER A 155 0.19 15.72 -16.01
N LEU A 156 0.69 14.48 -15.98
CA LEU A 156 0.65 13.65 -14.78
C LEU A 156 1.70 14.06 -13.75
N ALA A 157 1.36 13.95 -12.47
CA ALA A 157 2.31 14.08 -11.38
C ALA A 157 2.89 12.70 -11.00
N LEU A 158 4.21 12.67 -10.74
CA LEU A 158 4.92 11.50 -10.18
C LEU A 158 5.40 11.85 -8.78
N HIS A 159 5.04 11.03 -7.82
CA HIS A 159 5.47 11.15 -6.44
C HIS A 159 6.25 9.92 -6.00
N TRP A 160 7.36 10.15 -5.28
CA TRP A 160 8.07 9.09 -4.57
C TRP A 160 7.60 9.04 -3.12
N GLU A 161 7.43 7.83 -2.61
CA GLU A 161 7.19 7.62 -1.19
C GLU A 161 8.26 6.71 -0.60
N LEU A 162 8.95 7.23 0.43
CA LEU A 162 9.86 6.49 1.29
C LEU A 162 9.55 6.86 2.74
N MET A 163 8.97 5.95 3.48
CA MET A 163 8.54 6.16 4.87
C MET A 163 9.68 6.58 5.82
N PHE A 164 10.93 6.31 5.45
CA PHE A 164 12.08 6.71 6.25
C PHE A 164 12.53 8.16 6.05
N THR A 165 12.00 8.87 5.06
CA THR A 165 12.42 10.25 4.74
C THR A 165 12.33 11.16 5.96
N ARG A 166 11.21 11.12 6.68
CA ARG A 166 11.00 11.96 7.86
C ARG A 166 12.04 11.72 8.95
N SER A 167 12.34 10.47 9.26
CA SER A 167 13.31 10.10 10.30
C SER A 167 14.77 10.26 9.83
N MET A 168 15.07 9.97 8.56
CA MET A 168 16.42 10.09 8.01
C MET A 168 16.91 11.54 7.91
N PHE A 169 16.00 12.46 7.60
CA PHE A 169 16.31 13.86 7.42
C PHE A 169 15.82 14.75 8.58
N GLU A 170 15.29 14.15 9.66
CA GLU A 170 14.76 14.85 10.84
C GLU A 170 13.85 16.02 10.45
N THR A 171 12.91 15.76 9.53
CA THR A 171 12.05 16.82 9.00
C THR A 171 11.19 17.46 10.09
N PRO A 172 10.79 18.74 9.95
CA PRO A 172 9.98 19.43 10.97
C PRO A 172 8.67 18.74 11.32
N ASP A 173 8.13 17.94 10.40
CA ASP A 173 6.88 17.20 10.53
C ASP A 173 7.08 15.73 10.98
N MET A 174 8.28 15.34 11.43
CA MET A 174 8.62 13.96 11.79
C MET A 174 7.61 13.32 12.76
N ALA A 175 7.07 14.10 13.70
CA ALA A 175 6.03 13.65 14.63
C ALA A 175 4.69 13.24 13.97
N ALA A 176 4.51 13.50 12.67
CA ALA A 176 3.34 13.02 11.95
C ALA A 176 3.29 11.48 11.90
N GLN A 177 4.45 10.80 11.89
CA GLN A 177 4.47 9.34 11.90
C GLN A 177 3.93 8.73 13.20
N GLY A 178 4.29 9.28 14.35
CA GLY A 178 3.71 8.84 15.62
C GLY A 178 2.18 9.06 15.67
N ARG A 179 1.71 10.21 15.15
CA ARG A 179 0.26 10.51 15.10
C ARG A 179 -0.51 9.56 14.19
N LEU A 180 -0.01 9.30 12.98
CA LEU A 180 -0.69 8.37 12.06
C LEU A 180 -0.69 6.93 12.60
N LEU A 181 0.36 6.50 13.29
CA LEU A 181 0.39 5.18 13.94
C LEU A 181 -0.63 5.11 15.08
N ALA A 182 -0.80 6.18 15.87
CA ALA A 182 -1.85 6.26 16.90
C ALA A 182 -3.26 6.17 16.28
N GLU A 183 -3.49 6.84 15.15
CA GLU A 183 -4.76 6.76 14.42
C GLU A 183 -5.02 5.33 13.93
N VAL A 184 -4.02 4.69 13.31
CA VAL A 184 -4.10 3.29 12.87
C VAL A 184 -4.40 2.36 14.04
N ALA A 185 -3.74 2.53 15.19
CA ALA A 185 -3.99 1.73 16.39
C ALA A 185 -5.44 1.89 16.85
N GLY A 186 -5.95 3.12 16.92
CA GLY A 186 -7.34 3.39 17.26
C GLY A 186 -8.35 2.77 16.29
N LEU A 187 -8.06 2.78 14.99
CA LEU A 187 -8.92 2.13 13.99
C LEU A 187 -8.92 0.59 14.14
N VAL A 188 -7.79 0.00 14.50
CA VAL A 188 -7.69 -1.44 14.80
C VAL A 188 -8.49 -1.80 16.04
N ASP A 189 -8.31 -1.06 17.13
CA ASP A 189 -9.03 -1.31 18.39
C ASP A 189 -10.55 -1.10 18.24
N ALA A 190 -10.96 -0.21 17.34
CA ALA A 190 -12.36 -0.05 16.93
C ALA A 190 -12.85 -1.11 15.92
N SER A 191 -12.05 -2.12 15.62
CA SER A 191 -12.36 -3.17 14.60
C SER A 191 -12.66 -2.63 13.19
N ARG A 192 -12.19 -1.44 12.87
CA ARG A 192 -12.32 -0.82 11.55
C ARG A 192 -11.18 -1.20 10.59
N LEU A 193 -10.01 -1.54 11.15
CA LEU A 193 -8.89 -2.14 10.43
C LEU A 193 -8.55 -3.48 11.09
N ARG A 194 -8.07 -4.42 10.30
CA ARG A 194 -7.52 -5.68 10.79
C ARG A 194 -6.03 -5.78 10.47
N THR A 195 -5.31 -6.52 11.31
CA THR A 195 -3.90 -6.85 11.04
C THR A 195 -3.74 -7.49 9.67
N THR A 196 -2.62 -7.21 9.02
CA THR A 196 -2.24 -7.83 7.75
C THR A 196 -1.31 -9.03 7.95
N LEU A 197 -1.09 -9.48 9.19
CA LEU A 197 -0.38 -10.70 9.50
C LEU A 197 -1.07 -11.89 8.82
N ASN A 198 -0.33 -12.62 8.00
CA ASN A 198 -0.84 -13.81 7.30
C ASN A 198 -0.03 -15.07 7.62
N ALA A 199 1.24 -14.93 7.97
CA ALA A 199 2.10 -16.05 8.34
C ALA A 199 2.99 -15.69 9.52
N ASN A 200 2.99 -16.55 10.56
CA ASN A 200 3.94 -16.52 11.66
C ASN A 200 4.86 -17.73 11.52
N PHE A 201 6.16 -17.48 11.35
CA PHE A 201 7.16 -18.52 11.19
C PHE A 201 7.74 -19.00 12.53
N GLY A 202 7.24 -18.48 13.65
CA GLY A 202 7.66 -18.83 15.00
C GLY A 202 8.98 -18.15 15.38
N ARG A 203 9.85 -18.90 16.07
CA ARG A 203 11.06 -18.35 16.69
C ARG A 203 11.97 -17.62 15.71
N ILE A 204 12.57 -16.53 16.19
CA ILE A 204 13.58 -15.75 15.46
C ILE A 204 14.91 -16.54 15.51
N ASP A 205 15.15 -17.33 14.47
CA ASP A 205 16.39 -18.07 14.26
C ASP A 205 16.76 -18.08 12.77
N ALA A 206 17.96 -18.54 12.45
CA ALA A 206 18.47 -18.52 11.07
C ALA A 206 17.64 -19.39 10.12
N ALA A 207 17.12 -20.51 10.58
CA ALA A 207 16.33 -21.43 9.75
C ALA A 207 14.98 -20.82 9.39
N ASN A 208 14.29 -20.23 10.36
CA ASN A 208 12.99 -19.57 10.14
C ASN A 208 13.15 -18.27 9.34
N LEU A 209 14.21 -17.50 9.56
CA LEU A 209 14.53 -16.33 8.73
C LEU A 209 14.76 -16.73 7.27
N SER A 210 15.53 -17.78 7.01
CA SER A 210 15.76 -18.27 5.65
C SER A 210 14.45 -18.68 4.96
N ARG A 211 13.54 -19.34 5.67
CA ARG A 211 12.21 -19.71 5.15
C ARG A 211 11.34 -18.48 4.85
N ALA A 212 11.38 -17.48 5.74
CA ALA A 212 10.63 -16.22 5.54
C ALA A 212 11.15 -15.45 4.32
N HIS A 213 12.46 -15.33 4.16
CA HIS A 213 13.09 -14.73 2.98
C HIS A 213 12.68 -15.45 1.70
N ALA A 214 12.81 -16.79 1.66
CA ALA A 214 12.43 -17.58 0.50
C ALA A 214 10.95 -17.38 0.10
N LEU A 215 10.04 -17.26 1.07
CA LEU A 215 8.64 -16.95 0.78
C LEU A 215 8.47 -15.57 0.15
N ILE A 216 9.14 -14.55 0.69
CA ILE A 216 9.03 -13.17 0.18
C ILE A 216 9.65 -13.07 -1.22
N GLU A 217 10.84 -13.62 -1.42
CA GLU A 217 11.56 -13.63 -2.70
C GLU A 217 10.80 -14.39 -3.80
N SER A 218 10.01 -15.40 -3.42
CA SER A 218 9.15 -16.13 -4.36
C SER A 218 8.03 -15.29 -4.99
N GLY A 219 7.75 -14.10 -4.46
CA GLY A 219 6.61 -13.27 -4.86
C GLY A 219 5.23 -13.85 -4.48
N LYS A 220 5.21 -14.94 -3.70
CA LYS A 220 3.96 -15.63 -3.31
C LYS A 220 3.43 -15.20 -1.95
N ALA A 221 4.17 -14.38 -1.21
CA ALA A 221 3.73 -13.86 0.08
C ALA A 221 2.42 -13.09 -0.08
N GLN A 222 1.52 -13.26 0.89
CA GLN A 222 0.26 -12.55 1.01
C GLN A 222 0.25 -11.91 2.39
N GLY A 223 -0.11 -10.62 2.47
CA GLY A 223 -0.03 -9.90 3.73
C GLY A 223 1.40 -9.83 4.29
N LYS A 224 1.53 -9.87 5.62
CA LYS A 224 2.83 -9.78 6.33
C LYS A 224 3.25 -11.13 6.91
N VAL A 225 4.55 -11.33 6.92
CA VAL A 225 5.21 -12.47 7.57
C VAL A 225 5.89 -11.96 8.83
N VAL A 226 5.73 -12.65 9.94
CA VAL A 226 6.30 -12.30 11.24
C VAL A 226 7.02 -13.50 11.85
N LEU A 227 8.07 -13.22 12.63
CA LEU A 227 8.72 -14.16 13.54
C LEU A 227 8.65 -13.56 14.95
N GLU A 228 8.58 -14.38 15.97
CA GLU A 228 8.47 -13.94 17.36
C GLU A 228 9.23 -14.84 18.34
N GLY A 229 9.80 -14.24 19.38
CA GLY A 229 10.61 -14.93 20.40
C GLY A 229 12.04 -15.25 19.93
N PHE A 230 12.91 -15.50 20.89
CA PHE A 230 14.33 -15.87 20.70
C PHE A 230 14.64 -17.24 21.28
#